data_c90d2401c6b3443b95eee2c6a7a0f383
#
_entry.id   c90d2401c6b3443b95eee2c6a7a0f383
#
_cell.length_a   1.000
_cell.length_b   1.000
_cell.length_c   1.000
_cell.angle_alpha   90.00
_cell.angle_beta   90.00
_cell.angle_gamma   90.00
#
_symmetry.space_group_name_H-M   'P 1'
#
loop_
_entity.id
_entity.type
_entity.pdbx_description
1 polymer ?
#
loop_
_entity_poly.entity_id
_entity_poly.type
_entity_poly.pdbx_seq_one_letter_code
_entity_poly.pdbx_strand_id
1 'polypeptide(L)'
;IGGALGASPSAGLAQDAGVHSKEDVGKAFPAKPPYSPYAGRRYPERPYFGDEHVHTAWSVDAGGTGTTLGPEEATRFARGEELMATSGQPVKLGQPLDWVAITDHSDMMGMITEIKGGNPEMMADPTLKRWRDMFNGGPVEAKKAVMELVAAQSNRKLPPAATDPKFAKSVWAKNTTIAEKYNEPGRFSAFIGYEWTA
;
A
#
# COMPACT_ATOMS: atom_id res chain seq x y z
N ILE A 1 -26.97 46.34 19.41
CA ILE A 1 -27.43 44.99 19.79
C ILE A 1 -27.08 44.08 18.62
N GLY A 2 -25.89 43.44 18.67
CA GLY A 2 -25.40 42.55 17.64
C GLY A 2 -25.34 41.12 18.23
N GLY A 3 -26.19 40.22 17.72
CA GLY A 3 -26.16 38.81 18.06
C GLY A 3 -25.18 38.07 17.14
N ALA A 4 -24.11 37.55 17.70
CA ALA A 4 -23.22 36.62 17.01
C ALA A 4 -23.82 35.24 17.05
N LEU A 5 -24.20 34.70 15.89
CA LEU A 5 -24.57 33.30 15.73
C LEU A 5 -23.27 32.48 15.66
N GLY A 6 -22.99 31.77 16.74
CA GLY A 6 -21.92 30.79 16.78
C GLY A 6 -22.30 29.56 15.96
N ALA A 7 -21.59 29.31 14.88
CA ALA A 7 -21.66 28.04 14.17
C ALA A 7 -20.88 26.98 14.95
N SER A 8 -21.58 26.03 15.54
CA SER A 8 -20.96 24.82 16.11
C SER A 8 -20.39 23.96 14.97
N PRO A 9 -19.15 23.47 15.06
CA PRO A 9 -18.67 22.50 14.10
C PRO A 9 -19.45 21.20 14.31
N SER A 10 -20.19 20.78 13.29
CA SER A 10 -20.74 19.43 13.23
C SER A 10 -19.57 18.45 13.18
N ALA A 11 -19.36 17.72 14.27
CA ALA A 11 -18.50 16.56 14.26
C ALA A 11 -19.07 15.57 13.24
N GLY A 12 -18.44 15.45 12.09
CA GLY A 12 -18.71 14.39 11.14
C GLY A 12 -18.40 13.07 11.84
N LEU A 13 -19.45 12.36 12.23
CA LEU A 13 -19.32 10.98 12.66
C LEU A 13 -18.73 10.22 11.48
N ALA A 14 -17.52 9.64 11.65
CA ALA A 14 -17.00 8.65 10.75
C ALA A 14 -18.08 7.57 10.63
N GLN A 15 -18.65 7.41 9.44
CA GLN A 15 -19.54 6.29 9.18
C GLN A 15 -18.69 5.04 9.33
N ASP A 16 -19.04 4.23 10.32
CA ASP A 16 -18.47 2.89 10.48
C ASP A 16 -18.86 2.09 9.23
N ALA A 17 -17.89 1.93 8.32
CA ALA A 17 -18.07 1.30 7.01
C ALA A 17 -18.36 -0.22 7.11
N GLY A 18 -18.54 -0.76 8.33
CA GLY A 18 -18.71 -2.18 8.58
C GLY A 18 -20.11 -2.63 9.02
N VAL A 19 -21.02 -1.73 9.39
CA VAL A 19 -22.33 -2.12 9.90
C VAL A 19 -23.43 -1.84 8.90
N HIS A 20 -23.87 -2.88 8.21
CA HIS A 20 -25.06 -2.78 7.36
C HIS A 20 -26.30 -2.47 8.19
N SER A 21 -27.16 -1.60 7.68
CA SER A 21 -28.42 -1.31 8.36
C SER A 21 -29.30 -2.57 8.41
N LYS A 22 -30.18 -2.67 9.43
CA LYS A 22 -31.15 -3.78 9.50
C LYS A 22 -32.05 -3.86 8.24
N GLU A 23 -32.26 -2.73 7.59
CA GLU A 23 -33.05 -2.64 6.35
C GLU A 23 -32.26 -3.24 5.18
N ASP A 24 -30.98 -2.95 5.06
CA ASP A 24 -30.11 -3.51 4.00
C ASP A 24 -29.93 -5.02 4.20
N VAL A 25 -29.76 -5.47 5.45
CA VAL A 25 -29.73 -6.90 5.79
C VAL A 25 -31.07 -7.56 5.44
N GLY A 26 -32.21 -6.93 5.76
CA GLY A 26 -33.53 -7.46 5.43
C GLY A 26 -33.81 -7.54 3.94
N LYS A 27 -33.27 -6.60 3.14
CA LYS A 27 -33.34 -6.66 1.67
C LYS A 27 -32.47 -7.77 1.09
N ALA A 28 -31.25 -7.95 1.64
CA ALA A 28 -30.32 -8.97 1.21
C ALA A 28 -30.74 -10.39 1.63
N PHE A 29 -31.41 -10.52 2.78
CA PHE A 29 -31.83 -11.79 3.38
C PHE A 29 -33.33 -11.77 3.73
N PRO A 30 -34.23 -11.84 2.74
CA PRO A 30 -35.66 -11.82 3.01
C PRO A 30 -36.09 -13.03 3.86
N ALA A 31 -37.07 -12.82 4.76
CA ALA A 31 -37.56 -13.84 5.68
C ALA A 31 -38.11 -15.10 4.97
N LYS A 32 -38.54 -14.97 3.73
CA LYS A 32 -38.92 -16.08 2.84
C LYS A 32 -38.06 -16.02 1.58
N PRO A 33 -36.88 -16.67 1.57
CA PRO A 33 -36.03 -16.69 0.40
C PRO A 33 -36.76 -17.38 -0.75
N PRO A 34 -36.59 -16.94 -2.02
CA PRO A 34 -37.11 -17.64 -3.18
C PRO A 34 -36.47 -19.03 -3.29
N TYR A 35 -36.86 -19.82 -4.28
CA TYR A 35 -36.44 -21.22 -4.50
C TYR A 35 -34.96 -21.49 -4.28
N SER A 36 -34.09 -20.52 -4.53
CA SER A 36 -32.68 -20.57 -4.22
C SER A 36 -32.31 -19.35 -3.35
N PRO A 37 -31.45 -19.49 -2.31
CA PRO A 37 -30.96 -18.36 -1.52
C PRO A 37 -30.18 -17.36 -2.38
N TYR A 38 -29.81 -17.75 -3.62
CA TYR A 38 -29.11 -16.93 -4.59
C TYR A 38 -30.02 -16.32 -5.65
N ALA A 39 -31.31 -16.74 -5.73
CA ALA A 39 -32.25 -16.20 -6.72
C ALA A 39 -32.47 -14.70 -6.46
N GLY A 40 -32.41 -13.90 -7.51
CA GLY A 40 -32.52 -12.45 -7.46
C GLY A 40 -31.26 -11.70 -7.03
N ARG A 41 -30.19 -12.39 -6.69
CA ARG A 41 -28.89 -11.76 -6.44
C ARG A 41 -28.10 -11.63 -7.74
N ARG A 42 -27.49 -10.47 -7.95
CA ARG A 42 -26.60 -10.22 -9.09
C ARG A 42 -25.18 -10.58 -8.68
N TYR A 43 -24.83 -11.84 -8.75
CA TYR A 43 -23.45 -12.30 -8.59
C TYR A 43 -22.71 -12.14 -9.92
N PRO A 44 -21.38 -11.96 -9.86
CA PRO A 44 -20.55 -12.05 -11.05
C PRO A 44 -20.75 -13.40 -11.75
N GLU A 45 -20.89 -13.40 -13.07
CA GLU A 45 -21.03 -14.62 -13.87
C GLU A 45 -19.69 -15.31 -14.15
N ARG A 46 -18.58 -14.65 -13.79
CA ARG A 46 -17.21 -15.16 -13.93
C ARG A 46 -16.40 -14.91 -12.67
N PRO A 47 -15.37 -15.73 -12.39
CA PRO A 47 -14.40 -15.41 -11.36
C PRO A 47 -13.58 -14.17 -11.76
N TYR A 48 -13.14 -13.42 -10.75
CA TYR A 48 -12.16 -12.34 -10.89
C TYR A 48 -10.84 -12.78 -10.31
N PHE A 49 -9.77 -12.57 -11.06
CA PHE A 49 -8.41 -12.93 -10.67
C PHE A 49 -7.62 -11.69 -10.28
N GLY A 50 -6.96 -11.75 -9.17
CA GLY A 50 -6.14 -10.66 -8.65
C GLY A 50 -5.11 -11.15 -7.66
N ASP A 51 -4.37 -10.22 -7.07
CA ASP A 51 -3.40 -10.47 -6.04
C ASP A 51 -3.54 -9.45 -4.92
N GLU A 52 -3.53 -9.93 -3.69
CA GLU A 52 -3.62 -9.10 -2.48
C GLU A 52 -2.36 -9.16 -1.61
N HIS A 53 -1.31 -9.85 -2.06
CA HIS A 53 -0.06 -9.99 -1.33
C HIS A 53 1.12 -9.62 -2.24
N VAL A 54 1.27 -8.33 -2.49
CA VAL A 54 2.27 -7.78 -3.41
C VAL A 54 3.16 -6.79 -2.68
N HIS A 55 4.45 -7.13 -2.57
CA HIS A 55 5.47 -6.26 -1.99
C HIS A 55 6.33 -5.64 -3.08
N THR A 56 6.58 -4.35 -2.97
CA THR A 56 7.35 -3.56 -3.94
C THR A 56 8.66 -3.04 -3.33
N ALA A 57 9.38 -2.20 -4.05
CA ALA A 57 10.56 -1.52 -3.51
C ALA A 57 10.26 -0.67 -2.25
N TRP A 58 8.99 -0.38 -1.98
CA TRP A 58 8.59 0.38 -0.80
C TRP A 58 8.43 -0.50 0.44
N SER A 59 8.33 -1.82 0.28
CA SER A 59 8.32 -2.75 1.39
C SER A 59 9.73 -2.94 1.96
N VAL A 60 9.84 -3.02 3.28
CA VAL A 60 11.13 -3.17 3.97
C VAL A 60 11.87 -4.45 3.57
N ASP A 61 11.12 -5.51 3.32
CA ASP A 61 11.65 -6.82 2.90
C ASP A 61 12.05 -6.84 1.41
N ALA A 62 11.12 -6.55 0.51
CA ALA A 62 11.38 -6.58 -0.92
C ALA A 62 12.38 -5.50 -1.36
N GLY A 63 12.22 -4.25 -0.91
CA GLY A 63 13.17 -3.17 -1.20
C GLY A 63 14.55 -3.42 -0.60
N GLY A 64 14.58 -4.02 0.61
CA GLY A 64 15.82 -4.40 1.30
C GLY A 64 16.55 -5.56 0.63
N THR A 65 15.84 -6.48 0.01
CA THR A 65 16.42 -7.62 -0.71
C THR A 65 16.71 -7.34 -2.19
N GLY A 66 16.42 -6.13 -2.66
CA GLY A 66 16.91 -5.67 -3.95
C GLY A 66 15.85 -5.33 -4.99
N THR A 67 14.56 -5.47 -4.67
CA THR A 67 13.49 -5.00 -5.56
C THR A 67 13.62 -3.50 -5.79
N THR A 68 13.53 -3.07 -7.05
CA THR A 68 13.65 -1.66 -7.45
C THR A 68 12.37 -1.06 -7.99
N LEU A 69 11.39 -1.89 -8.34
CA LEU A 69 10.10 -1.46 -8.87
C LEU A 69 9.14 -1.11 -7.74
N GLY A 70 8.52 0.04 -7.83
CA GLY A 70 7.60 0.56 -6.82
C GLY A 70 6.13 0.18 -7.07
N PRO A 71 5.21 0.72 -6.27
CA PRO A 71 3.78 0.44 -6.38
C PRO A 71 3.19 0.77 -7.75
N GLU A 72 3.68 1.82 -8.40
CA GLU A 72 3.19 2.21 -9.72
C GLU A 72 3.52 1.16 -10.77
N GLU A 73 4.77 0.70 -10.81
CA GLU A 73 5.21 -0.35 -11.72
C GLU A 73 4.48 -1.67 -11.45
N ALA A 74 4.33 -2.05 -10.19
CA ALA A 74 3.59 -3.26 -9.81
C ALA A 74 2.13 -3.20 -10.28
N THR A 75 1.47 -2.06 -10.12
CA THR A 75 0.09 -1.86 -10.60
C THR A 75 0.00 -1.92 -12.13
N ARG A 76 0.94 -1.30 -12.83
CA ARG A 76 1.02 -1.35 -14.32
C ARG A 76 1.25 -2.77 -14.82
N PHE A 77 2.12 -3.54 -14.15
CA PHE A 77 2.34 -4.95 -14.45
C PHE A 77 1.07 -5.78 -14.27
N ALA A 78 0.35 -5.60 -13.15
CA ALA A 78 -0.93 -6.24 -12.90
C ALA A 78 -1.97 -5.94 -14.00
N ARG A 79 -1.94 -4.75 -14.57
CA ARG A 79 -2.77 -4.33 -15.72
C ARG A 79 -2.32 -4.92 -17.07
N GLY A 80 -1.22 -5.70 -17.08
CA GLY A 80 -0.70 -6.35 -18.28
C GLY A 80 0.26 -5.50 -19.11
N GLU A 81 0.80 -4.42 -18.55
CA GLU A 81 1.87 -3.66 -19.23
C GLU A 81 3.19 -4.45 -19.19
N GLU A 82 3.99 -4.30 -20.23
CA GLU A 82 5.34 -4.80 -20.24
C GLU A 82 6.26 -3.87 -19.46
N LEU A 83 7.05 -4.44 -18.55
CA LEU A 83 8.00 -3.72 -17.72
C LEU A 83 9.37 -4.37 -17.79
N MET A 84 10.39 -3.60 -17.43
CA MET A 84 11.72 -4.13 -17.17
C MET A 84 11.80 -4.57 -15.71
N ALA A 85 11.97 -5.87 -15.49
CA ALA A 85 12.15 -6.42 -14.14
C ALA A 85 13.46 -5.92 -13.50
N THR A 86 13.55 -6.01 -12.17
CA THR A 86 14.78 -5.69 -11.41
C THR A 86 16.01 -6.46 -11.93
N SER A 87 15.78 -7.66 -12.46
CA SER A 87 16.84 -8.50 -13.11
C SER A 87 17.30 -8.00 -14.48
N GLY A 88 16.68 -6.95 -15.03
CA GLY A 88 16.99 -6.40 -16.35
C GLY A 88 16.32 -7.14 -17.52
N GLN A 89 15.33 -7.98 -17.28
CA GLN A 89 14.58 -8.69 -18.30
C GLN A 89 13.22 -8.04 -18.53
N PRO A 90 12.71 -7.96 -19.77
CA PRO A 90 11.35 -7.55 -20.03
C PRO A 90 10.39 -8.64 -19.53
N VAL A 91 9.34 -8.22 -18.80
CA VAL A 91 8.33 -9.10 -18.23
C VAL A 91 6.94 -8.55 -18.52
N LYS A 92 6.02 -9.44 -18.78
CA LYS A 92 4.62 -9.13 -19.03
C LYS A 92 3.74 -10.30 -18.59
N LEU A 93 2.59 -10.00 -17.99
CA LEU A 93 1.58 -11.03 -17.75
C LEU A 93 0.97 -11.50 -19.08
N GLY A 94 0.79 -12.81 -19.23
CA GLY A 94 0.09 -13.37 -20.38
C GLY A 94 -1.39 -12.91 -20.45
N GLN A 95 -1.96 -12.60 -19.30
CA GLN A 95 -3.30 -12.04 -19.14
C GLN A 95 -3.30 -11.02 -17.99
N PRO A 96 -3.87 -9.82 -18.17
CA PRO A 96 -4.03 -8.86 -17.09
C PRO A 96 -4.83 -9.45 -15.93
N LEU A 97 -4.54 -9.00 -14.72
CA LEU A 97 -5.38 -9.25 -13.56
C LEU A 97 -6.64 -8.38 -13.64
N ASP A 98 -7.70 -8.81 -12.94
CA ASP A 98 -8.91 -8.01 -12.77
C ASP A 98 -8.76 -6.98 -11.64
N TRP A 99 -7.88 -7.28 -10.65
CA TRP A 99 -7.63 -6.40 -9.52
C TRP A 99 -6.26 -6.67 -8.87
N VAL A 100 -5.77 -5.70 -8.11
CA VAL A 100 -4.58 -5.84 -7.27
C VAL A 100 -4.70 -4.99 -6.01
N ALA A 101 -4.15 -5.47 -4.91
CA ALA A 101 -3.82 -4.68 -3.74
C ALA A 101 -2.30 -4.70 -3.54
N ILE A 102 -1.67 -3.54 -3.57
CA ILE A 102 -0.27 -3.43 -3.18
C ILE A 102 -0.23 -3.37 -1.66
N THR A 103 0.47 -4.32 -1.06
CA THR A 103 0.48 -4.55 0.39
C THR A 103 1.89 -4.48 0.97
N ASP A 104 2.63 -3.45 0.60
CA ASP A 104 3.92 -3.17 1.23
C ASP A 104 3.77 -3.07 2.75
N HIS A 105 4.75 -3.57 3.50
CA HIS A 105 4.76 -3.44 4.96
C HIS A 105 4.55 -1.99 5.39
N SER A 106 3.58 -1.76 6.28
CA SER A 106 3.27 -0.41 6.79
C SER A 106 4.41 0.19 7.58
N ASP A 107 5.17 -0.66 8.28
CA ASP A 107 6.35 -0.25 9.01
C ASP A 107 7.46 0.12 8.04
N MET A 108 7.91 1.37 8.15
CA MET A 108 9.00 1.88 7.31
C MET A 108 8.69 1.87 5.79
N MET A 109 7.41 1.92 5.40
CA MET A 109 7.02 1.97 3.99
C MET A 109 7.77 3.08 3.25
N GLY A 110 8.41 2.74 2.12
CA GLY A 110 9.17 3.67 1.29
C GLY A 110 10.52 4.10 1.84
N MET A 111 10.85 3.79 3.10
CA MET A 111 12.08 4.26 3.74
C MET A 111 13.35 3.79 3.03
N ILE A 112 13.42 2.51 2.67
CA ILE A 112 14.61 1.96 1.99
C ILE A 112 14.82 2.63 0.65
N THR A 113 13.76 2.88 -0.10
CA THR A 113 13.83 3.61 -1.37
C THR A 113 14.38 5.01 -1.19
N GLU A 114 13.93 5.75 -0.19
CA GLU A 114 14.39 7.11 0.10
C GLU A 114 15.84 7.13 0.62
N ILE A 115 16.22 6.16 1.45
CA ILE A 115 17.62 6.01 1.91
C ILE A 115 18.52 5.71 0.71
N LYS A 116 18.20 4.73 -0.12
CA LYS A 116 18.97 4.37 -1.32
C LYS A 116 19.08 5.54 -2.30
N GLY A 117 18.01 6.28 -2.47
CA GLY A 117 17.94 7.47 -3.31
C GLY A 117 18.70 8.67 -2.76
N GLY A 118 19.11 8.63 -1.49
CA GLY A 118 19.87 9.70 -0.86
C GLY A 118 19.02 10.94 -0.54
N ASN A 119 17.80 10.74 -0.03
CA ASN A 119 16.94 11.83 0.41
C ASN A 119 17.72 12.81 1.30
N PRO A 120 17.79 14.11 0.97
CA PRO A 120 18.64 15.06 1.69
C PRO A 120 18.34 15.17 3.20
N GLU A 121 17.06 15.09 3.58
CA GLU A 121 16.64 15.15 4.99
C GLU A 121 17.15 13.93 5.77
N MET A 122 17.14 12.75 5.13
CA MET A 122 17.67 11.52 5.73
C MET A 122 19.19 11.50 5.73
N MET A 123 19.84 12.07 4.73
CA MET A 123 21.31 12.07 4.62
C MET A 123 22.01 13.01 5.62
N ALA A 124 21.27 13.83 6.36
CA ALA A 124 21.80 14.56 7.49
C ALA A 124 22.14 13.64 8.68
N ASP A 125 21.52 12.47 8.78
CA ASP A 125 21.77 11.49 9.83
C ASP A 125 22.92 10.52 9.43
N PRO A 126 23.98 10.39 10.25
CA PRO A 126 25.13 9.54 9.95
C PRO A 126 24.74 8.04 9.79
N THR A 127 23.76 7.55 10.54
CA THR A 127 23.30 6.16 10.47
C THR A 127 22.60 5.89 9.16
N LEU A 128 21.69 6.78 8.74
CA LEU A 128 20.97 6.64 7.47
C LEU A 128 21.93 6.78 6.28
N LYS A 129 22.91 7.67 6.36
CA LYS A 129 23.96 7.78 5.34
C LYS A 129 24.79 6.50 5.22
N ARG A 130 25.18 5.90 6.35
CA ARG A 130 25.88 4.61 6.37
C ARG A 130 25.01 3.49 5.77
N TRP A 131 23.74 3.41 6.15
CA TRP A 131 22.82 2.41 5.57
C TRP A 131 22.64 2.59 4.07
N ARG A 132 22.57 3.83 3.58
CA ARG A 132 22.58 4.10 2.13
C ARG A 132 23.79 3.47 1.44
N ASP A 133 24.97 3.69 1.99
CA ASP A 133 26.20 3.15 1.41
C ASP A 133 26.21 1.62 1.44
N MET A 134 25.68 1.02 2.51
CA MET A 134 25.49 -0.44 2.62
C MET A 134 24.46 -0.97 1.63
N PHE A 135 23.29 -0.34 1.49
CA PHE A 135 22.26 -0.74 0.52
C PHE A 135 22.76 -0.67 -0.92
N ASN A 136 23.64 0.26 -1.23
CA ASN A 136 24.25 0.43 -2.55
C ASN A 136 25.58 -0.35 -2.71
N GLY A 137 26.07 -0.99 -1.66
CA GLY A 137 27.33 -1.75 -1.63
C GLY A 137 27.23 -3.20 -2.09
N GLY A 138 26.04 -3.61 -2.58
CA GLY A 138 25.79 -4.97 -3.07
C GLY A 138 25.02 -5.85 -2.09
N PRO A 139 24.63 -7.08 -2.51
CA PRO A 139 23.65 -7.91 -1.79
C PRO A 139 24.04 -8.26 -0.34
N VAL A 140 25.32 -8.49 -0.09
CA VAL A 140 25.82 -8.87 1.25
C VAL A 140 25.71 -7.68 2.21
N GLU A 141 26.14 -6.51 1.79
CA GLU A 141 26.06 -5.30 2.61
C GLU A 141 24.62 -4.83 2.77
N ALA A 142 23.79 -4.91 1.72
CA ALA A 142 22.37 -4.61 1.78
C ALA A 142 21.65 -5.48 2.82
N LYS A 143 21.94 -6.79 2.86
CA LYS A 143 21.38 -7.70 3.87
C LYS A 143 21.77 -7.28 5.30
N LYS A 144 23.01 -6.85 5.52
CA LYS A 144 23.43 -6.35 6.83
C LYS A 144 22.67 -5.08 7.19
N ALA A 145 22.49 -4.16 6.25
CA ALA A 145 21.72 -2.94 6.47
C ALA A 145 20.27 -3.24 6.86
N VAL A 146 19.61 -4.20 6.19
CA VAL A 146 18.26 -4.66 6.57
C VAL A 146 18.22 -5.17 8.00
N MET A 147 19.18 -6.03 8.39
CA MET A 147 19.23 -6.59 9.74
C MET A 147 19.44 -5.51 10.82
N GLU A 148 20.31 -4.54 10.56
CA GLU A 148 20.50 -3.42 11.47
C GLU A 148 19.25 -2.53 11.57
N LEU A 149 18.60 -2.27 10.45
CA LEU A 149 17.38 -1.45 10.38
C LEU A 149 16.24 -2.12 11.16
N VAL A 150 16.00 -3.43 10.92
CA VAL A 150 14.99 -4.21 11.65
C VAL A 150 15.32 -4.25 13.15
N ALA A 151 16.58 -4.45 13.52
CA ALA A 151 17.00 -4.41 14.92
C ALA A 151 16.77 -3.02 15.54
N ALA A 152 17.06 -1.95 14.82
CA ALA A 152 16.80 -0.58 15.27
C ALA A 152 15.30 -0.31 15.46
N GLN A 153 14.46 -0.79 14.54
CA GLN A 153 13.00 -0.73 14.64
C GLN A 153 12.51 -1.46 15.90
N SER A 154 12.88 -2.73 16.05
CA SER A 154 12.45 -3.58 17.18
C SER A 154 12.87 -2.99 18.54
N ASN A 155 14.00 -2.31 18.58
CA ASN A 155 14.51 -1.66 19.79
C ASN A 155 14.06 -0.20 19.95
N ARG A 156 13.21 0.32 19.05
CA ARG A 156 12.76 1.74 19.02
C ARG A 156 13.94 2.72 18.97
N LYS A 157 14.97 2.39 18.20
CA LYS A 157 16.20 3.16 18.03
C LYS A 157 16.40 3.66 16.59
N LEU A 158 15.34 3.72 15.82
CA LEU A 158 15.41 4.33 14.48
C LEU A 158 15.78 5.81 14.60
N PRO A 159 16.60 6.34 13.70
CA PRO A 159 16.87 7.76 13.61
C PRO A 159 15.58 8.59 13.47
N PRO A 160 15.52 9.80 14.07
CA PRO A 160 14.32 10.64 14.03
C PRO A 160 13.79 10.91 12.63
N ALA A 161 14.68 11.12 11.64
CA ALA A 161 14.27 11.34 10.25
C ALA A 161 13.55 10.13 9.65
N ALA A 162 13.81 8.92 10.14
CA ALA A 162 13.17 7.69 9.70
C ALA A 162 11.81 7.46 10.38
N THR A 163 11.51 8.16 11.45
CA THR A 163 10.25 8.05 12.22
C THR A 163 9.36 9.29 12.11
N ASP A 164 9.70 10.22 11.21
CA ASP A 164 8.93 11.46 11.04
C ASP A 164 7.52 11.12 10.48
N PRO A 165 6.45 11.48 11.23
CA PRO A 165 5.08 11.28 10.77
C PRO A 165 4.76 11.99 9.44
N LYS A 166 5.46 13.08 9.11
CA LYS A 166 5.29 13.77 7.83
C LYS A 166 5.76 12.89 6.67
N PHE A 167 6.88 12.21 6.86
CA PHE A 167 7.39 11.24 5.89
C PHE A 167 6.37 10.13 5.66
N ALA A 168 5.93 9.45 6.71
CA ALA A 168 4.94 8.37 6.62
C ALA A 168 3.65 8.83 5.92
N LYS A 169 3.12 10.01 6.27
CA LYS A 169 1.94 10.58 5.61
C LYS A 169 2.18 10.87 4.13
N SER A 170 3.38 11.34 3.76
CA SER A 170 3.69 11.63 2.35
C SER A 170 3.77 10.37 1.51
N VAL A 171 4.36 9.31 2.04
CA VAL A 171 4.44 8.00 1.37
C VAL A 171 3.04 7.41 1.22
N TRP A 172 2.23 7.42 2.28
CA TRP A 172 0.85 6.96 2.23
C TRP A 172 0.00 7.72 1.20
N ALA A 173 0.12 9.05 1.15
CA ALA A 173 -0.57 9.86 0.16
C ALA A 173 -0.15 9.52 -1.27
N LYS A 174 1.12 9.22 -1.51
CA LYS A 174 1.60 8.74 -2.81
C LYS A 174 0.99 7.37 -3.14
N ASN A 175 0.97 6.44 -2.17
CA ASN A 175 0.39 5.09 -2.37
C ASN A 175 -1.09 5.17 -2.76
N THR A 176 -1.88 5.94 -2.02
CA THR A 176 -3.30 6.15 -2.33
C THR A 176 -3.49 6.80 -3.70
N THR A 177 -2.67 7.81 -4.03
CA THR A 177 -2.72 8.46 -5.35
C THR A 177 -2.43 7.50 -6.50
N ILE A 178 -1.49 6.58 -6.32
CA ILE A 178 -1.17 5.56 -7.33
C ILE A 178 -2.37 4.61 -7.51
N ALA A 179 -2.93 4.09 -6.41
CA ALA A 179 -4.10 3.22 -6.49
C ALA A 179 -5.27 3.92 -7.21
N GLU A 180 -5.62 5.13 -6.83
CA GLU A 180 -6.69 5.91 -7.45
C GLU A 180 -6.42 6.18 -8.95
N LYS A 181 -5.17 6.51 -9.31
CA LYS A 181 -4.78 6.76 -10.71
C LYS A 181 -5.06 5.57 -11.62
N TYR A 182 -4.87 4.37 -11.12
CA TYR A 182 -5.01 3.14 -11.91
C TYR A 182 -6.32 2.39 -11.69
N ASN A 183 -7.12 2.80 -10.71
CA ASN A 183 -8.45 2.22 -10.48
C ASN A 183 -9.39 2.62 -11.61
N GLU A 184 -9.87 1.63 -12.35
CA GLU A 184 -10.76 1.81 -13.50
C GLU A 184 -11.98 0.88 -13.33
N PRO A 185 -13.04 1.37 -12.64
CA PRO A 185 -14.21 0.56 -12.30
C PRO A 185 -14.80 -0.15 -13.52
N GLY A 186 -15.05 -1.45 -13.38
CA GLY A 186 -15.57 -2.30 -14.45
C GLY A 186 -14.50 -2.90 -15.36
N ARG A 187 -13.24 -2.49 -15.24
CA ARG A 187 -12.13 -3.04 -16.01
C ARG A 187 -10.99 -3.55 -15.12
N PHE A 188 -10.57 -2.76 -14.16
CA PHE A 188 -9.49 -3.10 -13.23
C PHE A 188 -9.72 -2.38 -11.90
N SER A 189 -9.59 -3.11 -10.79
CA SER A 189 -9.69 -2.51 -9.45
C SER A 189 -8.32 -2.46 -8.80
N ALA A 190 -7.87 -1.26 -8.46
CA ALA A 190 -6.69 -1.06 -7.62
C ALA A 190 -7.14 -0.76 -6.19
N PHE A 191 -6.90 -1.69 -5.27
CA PHE A 191 -7.23 -1.50 -3.87
C PHE A 191 -6.11 -0.75 -3.15
N ILE A 192 -6.49 0.18 -2.28
CA ILE A 192 -5.57 0.83 -1.35
C ILE A 192 -5.31 -0.16 -0.22
N GLY A 193 -4.08 -0.58 -0.06
CA GLY A 193 -3.70 -1.61 0.91
C GLY A 193 -2.35 -1.37 1.56
N TYR A 194 -2.08 -2.14 2.59
CA TYR A 194 -0.78 -2.30 3.24
C TYR A 194 -0.77 -3.60 4.03
N GLU A 195 0.39 -4.15 4.31
CA GLU A 195 0.52 -5.25 5.25
C GLU A 195 0.79 -4.73 6.66
N TRP A 196 -0.02 -5.21 7.59
CA TRP A 196 0.16 -4.94 9.01
C TRP A 196 1.24 -5.87 9.58
N THR A 197 2.26 -5.28 10.19
CA THR A 197 3.29 -6.02 10.94
C THR A 197 2.95 -5.95 12.43
N ALA A 198 2.73 -7.11 13.06
CA ALA A 198 2.36 -7.23 14.47
C ALA A 198 3.58 -7.12 15.40
#